data_794f95bb851203f936b3bd23afb7ca7b
#
_entry.id   794f95bb851203f936b3bd23afb7ca7b
#
_cell.length_a   1.000
_cell.length_b   1.000
_cell.length_c   1.000
_cell.angle_alpha   90.00
_cell.angle_beta   90.00
_cell.angle_gamma   90.00
#
_symmetry.space_group_name_H-M   'P 1'
#
loop_
_entity.id
_entity.type
_entity.pdbx_description
1 polymer ?
#
loop_
_entity_poly.entity_id
_entity_poly.type
_entity_poly.pdbx_seq_one_letter_code
_entity_poly.pdbx_strand_id
1 'polypeptide(L)'
;ASAGGIGKTSLQIVEALAMATGKPLLGGVVHETCNVWIINLEDPLEEMQRRIIAAMQHYNIKPEEVKGRLFVDAGRDFSMTFAVQTRDGVIPNDALVDHLIKKIPERKIGMTFIDPFVGAHQVSENDNGAVNDVVAQIRRVADETNSGVGLVHHIRKGNGEDANVDSIRGAGSLIGAARAARVINKITEDEAIRLGVSEKEASGLFRVDDGKANLAPPTHAAVYRKMIGQQIANGEWVGVAVEYKMPDEWAGMTTEVTNNILRQIDNGIQNQEGEEYFSKNAQAKERWVGNLITSYPFDKAEDHKSQAQAKIILDRWFKEGL
;
A
#
# COMPACT_ATOMS: atom_id res chain seq x y z
N ALA A 1 -6.63 -6.33 0.71
CA ALA A 1 -7.80 -6.02 1.56
C ALA A 1 -7.46 -4.89 2.53
N SER A 2 -8.42 -4.09 2.96
CA SER A 2 -8.24 -3.09 4.02
C SER A 2 -9.58 -2.52 4.49
N ALA A 3 -9.56 -1.72 5.57
CA ALA A 3 -10.68 -0.85 5.94
C ALA A 3 -10.98 0.19 4.83
N GLY A 4 -12.21 0.76 4.83
CA GLY A 4 -12.59 1.82 3.88
C GLY A 4 -11.73 3.09 4.03
N GLY A 5 -11.53 3.82 2.93
CA GLY A 5 -10.89 5.15 2.94
C GLY A 5 -9.36 5.19 3.07
N ILE A 6 -8.65 4.05 2.93
CA ILE A 6 -7.17 4.03 3.02
C ILE A 6 -6.47 4.28 1.67
N GLY A 7 -7.21 4.30 0.55
CA GLY A 7 -6.61 4.54 -0.77
C GLY A 7 -6.43 3.29 -1.64
N LYS A 8 -7.19 2.20 -1.39
CA LYS A 8 -7.15 0.97 -2.21
C LYS A 8 -7.33 1.24 -3.70
N THR A 9 -8.41 1.92 -4.06
CA THR A 9 -8.74 2.24 -5.45
C THR A 9 -7.67 3.12 -6.10
N SER A 10 -7.13 4.11 -5.36
CA SER A 10 -6.04 4.95 -5.86
C SER A 10 -4.75 4.16 -6.10
N LEU A 11 -4.41 3.23 -5.18
CA LEU A 11 -3.28 2.33 -5.37
C LEU A 11 -3.47 1.43 -6.59
N GLN A 12 -4.65 0.83 -6.72
CA GLN A 12 -5.02 -0.02 -7.85
C GLN A 12 -4.95 0.70 -9.20
N ILE A 13 -5.41 1.97 -9.25
CA ILE A 13 -5.31 2.81 -10.46
C ILE A 13 -3.84 3.00 -10.86
N VAL A 14 -2.97 3.31 -9.91
CA VAL A 14 -1.54 3.51 -10.21
C VAL A 14 -0.89 2.20 -10.64
N GLU A 15 -1.23 1.06 -10.04
CA GLU A 15 -0.77 -0.26 -10.48
C GLU A 15 -1.25 -0.59 -11.90
N ALA A 16 -2.51 -0.30 -12.21
CA ALA A 16 -3.07 -0.48 -13.54
C ALA A 16 -2.35 0.39 -14.59
N LEU A 17 -2.07 1.65 -14.25
CA LEU A 17 -1.30 2.55 -15.10
C LEU A 17 0.14 2.05 -15.30
N ALA A 18 0.79 1.54 -14.23
CA ALA A 18 2.12 0.96 -14.33
C ALA A 18 2.14 -0.25 -15.29
N MET A 19 1.19 -1.18 -15.15
CA MET A 19 1.07 -2.34 -16.05
C MET A 19 0.78 -1.93 -17.50
N ALA A 20 -0.10 -0.94 -17.71
CA ALA A 20 -0.47 -0.49 -19.05
C ALA A 20 0.67 0.25 -19.76
N THR A 21 1.51 0.98 -19.03
CA THR A 21 2.59 1.82 -19.59
C THR A 21 3.97 1.18 -19.52
N GLY A 22 4.19 0.19 -18.63
CA GLY A 22 5.51 -0.37 -18.34
C GLY A 22 6.36 0.51 -17.41
N LYS A 23 5.82 1.61 -16.89
CA LYS A 23 6.58 2.54 -16.03
C LYS A 23 6.59 2.05 -14.57
N PRO A 24 7.71 2.15 -13.85
CA PRO A 24 7.84 1.76 -12.43
C PRO A 24 7.24 2.83 -11.49
N LEU A 25 5.94 3.12 -11.63
CA LEU A 25 5.29 4.26 -10.97
C LEU A 25 5.35 4.22 -9.44
N LEU A 26 5.39 3.01 -8.87
CA LEU A 26 5.47 2.79 -7.42
C LEU A 26 6.84 2.23 -6.99
N GLY A 27 7.87 2.48 -7.78
CA GLY A 27 9.23 1.97 -7.52
C GLY A 27 9.40 0.47 -7.78
N GLY A 28 8.35 -0.24 -8.17
CA GLY A 28 8.39 -1.65 -8.53
C GLY A 28 8.72 -1.87 -10.01
N VAL A 29 9.32 -3.02 -10.33
CA VAL A 29 9.61 -3.39 -11.72
C VAL A 29 8.35 -3.92 -12.38
N VAL A 30 8.04 -3.43 -13.58
CA VAL A 30 7.01 -3.99 -14.45
C VAL A 30 7.69 -4.98 -15.39
N HIS A 31 7.56 -6.28 -15.10
CA HIS A 31 8.21 -7.33 -15.89
C HIS A 31 7.61 -7.48 -17.28
N GLU A 32 6.31 -7.27 -17.40
CA GLU A 32 5.58 -7.37 -18.66
C GLU A 32 4.45 -6.33 -18.69
N THR A 33 4.32 -5.64 -19.82
CA THR A 33 3.21 -4.71 -20.04
C THR A 33 1.99 -5.48 -20.55
N CYS A 34 0.81 -5.12 -20.06
CA CYS A 34 -0.44 -5.70 -20.51
C CYS A 34 -1.55 -4.66 -20.59
N ASN A 35 -2.60 -4.98 -21.32
CA ASN A 35 -3.83 -4.20 -21.24
C ASN A 35 -4.54 -4.51 -19.92
N VAL A 36 -5.08 -3.48 -19.29
CA VAL A 36 -5.71 -3.58 -17.98
C VAL A 36 -7.17 -3.14 -18.08
N TRP A 37 -8.03 -3.87 -17.39
CA TRP A 37 -9.45 -3.52 -17.27
C TRP A 37 -9.80 -3.30 -15.80
N ILE A 38 -10.21 -2.08 -15.46
CA ILE A 38 -10.72 -1.72 -14.13
C ILE A 38 -12.24 -1.73 -14.19
N ILE A 39 -12.86 -2.52 -13.34
CA ILE A 39 -14.31 -2.59 -13.15
C ILE A 39 -14.59 -2.13 -11.74
N ASN A 40 -15.05 -0.87 -11.59
CA ASN A 40 -15.41 -0.34 -10.30
C ASN A 40 -16.93 -0.44 -10.10
N LEU A 41 -17.34 -1.10 -9.02
CA LEU A 41 -18.74 -1.40 -8.73
C LEU A 41 -19.36 -0.45 -7.70
N GLU A 42 -18.59 0.50 -7.19
CA GLU A 42 -19.01 1.44 -6.14
C GLU A 42 -19.12 2.88 -6.66
N ASP A 43 -18.10 3.38 -7.31
CA ASP A 43 -18.01 4.76 -7.79
C ASP A 43 -18.58 4.93 -9.21
N PRO A 44 -19.11 6.10 -9.57
CA PRO A 44 -19.52 6.42 -10.94
C PRO A 44 -18.27 6.56 -11.85
N LEU A 45 -18.49 6.41 -13.16
CA LEU A 45 -17.42 6.45 -14.17
C LEU A 45 -16.65 7.78 -14.13
N GLU A 46 -17.35 8.89 -13.93
CA GLU A 46 -16.76 10.22 -13.86
C GLU A 46 -15.75 10.35 -12.69
N GLU A 47 -16.05 9.71 -11.56
CA GLU A 47 -15.14 9.71 -10.42
C GLU A 47 -13.89 8.86 -10.72
N MET A 48 -14.06 7.72 -11.35
CA MET A 48 -12.94 6.91 -11.80
C MET A 48 -12.07 7.66 -12.80
N GLN A 49 -12.68 8.39 -13.74
CA GLN A 49 -11.95 9.22 -14.70
C GLN A 49 -11.16 10.33 -14.00
N ARG A 50 -11.74 11.03 -13.00
CA ARG A 50 -11.01 12.04 -12.22
C ARG A 50 -9.78 11.48 -11.55
N ARG A 51 -9.91 10.32 -10.88
CA ARG A 51 -8.79 9.64 -10.20
C ARG A 51 -7.70 9.19 -11.18
N ILE A 52 -8.08 8.67 -12.32
CA ILE A 52 -7.14 8.25 -13.38
C ILE A 52 -6.42 9.47 -13.95
N ILE A 53 -7.13 10.56 -14.26
CA ILE A 53 -6.55 11.81 -14.77
C ILE A 53 -5.56 12.39 -13.74
N ALA A 54 -5.92 12.43 -12.46
CA ALA A 54 -5.03 12.91 -11.41
C ALA A 54 -3.74 12.06 -11.33
N ALA A 55 -3.85 10.73 -11.37
CA ALA A 55 -2.70 9.85 -11.39
C ALA A 55 -1.85 10.03 -12.65
N MET A 56 -2.46 10.14 -13.83
CA MET A 56 -1.75 10.39 -15.08
C MET A 56 -0.99 11.70 -15.05
N GLN A 57 -1.61 12.78 -14.56
CA GLN A 57 -0.94 14.09 -14.40
C GLN A 57 0.25 14.00 -13.45
N HIS A 58 0.07 13.38 -12.29
CA HIS A 58 1.15 13.22 -11.31
C HIS A 58 2.36 12.47 -11.89
N TYR A 59 2.11 11.38 -12.62
CA TYR A 59 3.16 10.53 -13.18
C TYR A 59 3.59 10.91 -14.60
N ASN A 60 3.14 12.06 -15.11
CA ASN A 60 3.45 12.54 -16.47
C ASN A 60 3.15 11.47 -17.55
N ILE A 61 1.98 10.82 -17.44
CA ILE A 61 1.50 9.86 -18.42
C ILE A 61 0.61 10.57 -19.43
N LYS A 62 0.92 10.42 -20.71
CA LYS A 62 0.12 11.01 -21.78
C LYS A 62 -1.06 10.11 -22.14
N PRO A 63 -2.20 10.65 -22.60
CA PRO A 63 -3.36 9.87 -23.01
C PRO A 63 -3.05 8.79 -24.06
N GLU A 64 -2.11 9.05 -24.95
CA GLU A 64 -1.69 8.12 -25.99
C GLU A 64 -1.03 6.86 -25.45
N GLU A 65 -0.39 6.93 -24.28
CA GLU A 65 0.31 5.81 -23.64
C GLU A 65 -0.67 4.77 -23.07
N VAL A 66 -1.88 5.20 -22.72
CA VAL A 66 -2.92 4.35 -22.14
C VAL A 66 -4.08 4.05 -23.09
N LYS A 67 -4.15 4.73 -24.24
CA LYS A 67 -5.19 4.53 -25.23
C LYS A 67 -5.17 3.10 -25.78
N GLY A 68 -6.29 2.38 -25.64
CA GLY A 68 -6.40 0.97 -26.01
C GLY A 68 -5.66 -0.01 -25.12
N ARG A 69 -5.10 0.48 -23.98
CA ARG A 69 -4.40 -0.33 -22.97
C ARG A 69 -5.09 -0.31 -21.60
N LEU A 70 -5.71 0.81 -21.24
CA LEU A 70 -6.50 0.92 -20.03
C LEU A 70 -7.97 1.05 -20.39
N PHE A 71 -8.78 0.11 -19.88
CA PHE A 71 -10.22 0.08 -20.00
C PHE A 71 -10.84 0.28 -18.63
N VAL A 72 -11.93 1.03 -18.56
CA VAL A 72 -12.59 1.35 -17.30
C VAL A 72 -14.09 1.27 -17.50
N ASP A 73 -14.75 0.51 -16.65
CA ASP A 73 -16.21 0.42 -16.60
C ASP A 73 -16.69 0.60 -15.15
N ALA A 74 -17.84 1.24 -14.98
CA ALA A 74 -18.50 1.44 -13.70
C ALA A 74 -19.71 0.52 -13.56
N GLY A 75 -19.87 -0.08 -12.38
CA GLY A 75 -20.93 -1.06 -12.10
C GLY A 75 -22.34 -0.47 -12.04
N ARG A 76 -22.49 0.85 -12.20
CA ARG A 76 -23.79 1.49 -12.38
C ARG A 76 -24.39 1.24 -13.75
N ASP A 77 -23.55 0.92 -14.74
CA ASP A 77 -23.97 0.77 -16.12
C ASP A 77 -24.31 -0.69 -16.50
N PHE A 78 -23.86 -1.65 -15.69
CA PHE A 78 -24.15 -3.08 -15.88
C PHE A 78 -23.93 -3.89 -14.59
N SER A 79 -24.59 -5.06 -14.51
CA SER A 79 -24.45 -5.96 -13.36
C SER A 79 -23.26 -6.89 -13.54
N MET A 80 -22.33 -6.89 -12.57
CA MET A 80 -21.18 -7.81 -12.48
C MET A 80 -21.41 -8.95 -11.48
N THR A 81 -22.64 -9.39 -11.30
CA THR A 81 -23.00 -10.43 -10.33
C THR A 81 -22.60 -11.81 -10.85
N PHE A 82 -21.54 -12.42 -10.31
CA PHE A 82 -21.08 -13.76 -10.69
C PHE A 82 -21.96 -14.89 -10.19
N ALA A 83 -22.60 -14.71 -9.05
CA ALA A 83 -23.54 -15.69 -8.50
C ALA A 83 -24.55 -15.05 -7.54
N VAL A 84 -25.70 -15.70 -7.42
CA VAL A 84 -26.78 -15.30 -6.51
C VAL A 84 -27.10 -16.47 -5.60
N GLN A 85 -27.26 -16.21 -4.29
CA GLN A 85 -27.69 -17.23 -3.33
C GLN A 85 -29.23 -17.25 -3.25
N THR A 86 -29.80 -18.43 -3.39
CA THR A 86 -31.23 -18.69 -3.25
C THR A 86 -31.48 -19.68 -2.10
N ARG A 87 -32.76 -20.01 -1.87
CA ARG A 87 -33.12 -21.03 -0.86
C ARG A 87 -32.65 -22.44 -1.26
N ASP A 88 -32.50 -22.69 -2.56
CA ASP A 88 -32.15 -24.00 -3.10
C ASP A 88 -30.64 -24.13 -3.40
N GLY A 89 -29.86 -23.09 -3.10
CA GLY A 89 -28.40 -23.07 -3.28
C GLY A 89 -27.89 -21.83 -4.02
N VAL A 90 -26.67 -21.91 -4.50
CA VAL A 90 -26.01 -20.84 -5.26
C VAL A 90 -26.24 -21.05 -6.75
N ILE A 91 -26.70 -20.02 -7.44
CA ILE A 91 -26.89 -20.01 -8.88
C ILE A 91 -25.80 -19.16 -9.52
N PRO A 92 -24.86 -19.76 -10.30
CA PRO A 92 -23.84 -19.01 -11.03
C PRO A 92 -24.46 -18.25 -12.21
N ASN A 93 -23.84 -17.16 -12.60
CA ASN A 93 -24.20 -16.37 -13.78
C ASN A 93 -23.30 -16.73 -14.96
N ASP A 94 -23.56 -17.85 -15.60
CA ASP A 94 -22.78 -18.34 -16.75
C ASP A 94 -22.75 -17.31 -17.88
N ALA A 95 -23.86 -16.59 -18.14
CA ALA A 95 -23.91 -15.57 -19.16
C ALA A 95 -22.89 -14.43 -18.96
N LEU A 96 -22.67 -14.00 -17.73
CA LEU A 96 -21.63 -13.04 -17.41
C LEU A 96 -20.24 -13.65 -17.63
N VAL A 97 -20.02 -14.86 -17.13
CA VAL A 97 -18.73 -15.56 -17.27
C VAL A 97 -18.36 -15.75 -18.73
N ASP A 98 -19.27 -16.24 -19.55
CA ASP A 98 -19.07 -16.43 -21.01
C ASP A 98 -18.82 -15.07 -21.71
N HIS A 99 -19.51 -14.01 -21.30
CA HIS A 99 -19.25 -12.66 -21.80
C HIS A 99 -17.82 -12.20 -21.51
N LEU A 100 -17.34 -12.40 -20.26
CA LEU A 100 -15.97 -12.02 -19.86
C LEU A 100 -14.93 -12.86 -20.60
N ILE A 101 -15.13 -14.18 -20.70
CA ILE A 101 -14.25 -15.09 -21.45
C ILE A 101 -14.09 -14.66 -22.90
N LYS A 102 -15.14 -14.10 -23.51
CA LYS A 102 -15.09 -13.55 -24.86
C LYS A 102 -14.40 -12.17 -24.89
N LYS A 103 -14.75 -11.26 -23.97
CA LYS A 103 -14.30 -9.85 -24.00
C LYS A 103 -12.85 -9.67 -23.62
N ILE A 104 -12.34 -10.45 -22.70
CA ILE A 104 -10.96 -10.35 -22.22
C ILE A 104 -9.96 -10.58 -23.36
N PRO A 105 -10.05 -11.69 -24.15
CA PRO A 105 -9.18 -11.90 -25.30
C PRO A 105 -9.40 -10.88 -26.43
N GLU A 106 -10.65 -10.48 -26.72
CA GLU A 106 -10.95 -9.45 -27.73
C GLU A 106 -10.19 -8.14 -27.46
N ARG A 107 -10.10 -7.73 -26.20
CA ARG A 107 -9.37 -6.53 -25.73
C ARG A 107 -7.91 -6.81 -25.38
N LYS A 108 -7.44 -8.04 -25.49
CA LYS A 108 -6.09 -8.49 -25.08
C LYS A 108 -5.77 -8.11 -23.64
N ILE A 109 -6.76 -8.25 -22.74
CA ILE A 109 -6.60 -7.93 -21.32
C ILE A 109 -5.69 -8.95 -20.64
N GLY A 110 -4.61 -8.50 -20.02
CA GLY A 110 -3.75 -9.34 -19.18
C GLY A 110 -4.10 -9.28 -17.70
N MET A 111 -4.75 -8.18 -17.26
CA MET A 111 -5.17 -8.01 -15.86
C MET A 111 -6.54 -7.35 -15.79
N THR A 112 -7.46 -7.93 -15.04
CA THR A 112 -8.77 -7.35 -14.72
C THR A 112 -8.83 -7.07 -13.23
N PHE A 113 -9.20 -5.86 -12.84
CA PHE A 113 -9.47 -5.50 -11.45
C PHE A 113 -10.97 -5.34 -11.21
N ILE A 114 -11.46 -5.89 -10.10
CA ILE A 114 -12.86 -5.76 -9.66
C ILE A 114 -12.86 -5.13 -8.27
N ASP A 115 -13.45 -3.96 -8.12
CA ASP A 115 -13.47 -3.16 -6.89
C ASP A 115 -14.88 -2.62 -6.61
N PRO A 116 -15.52 -3.02 -5.50
CA PRO A 116 -15.11 -4.07 -4.55
C PRO A 116 -15.68 -5.46 -4.88
N PHE A 117 -15.06 -6.51 -4.33
CA PHE A 117 -15.51 -7.90 -4.49
C PHE A 117 -16.97 -8.12 -4.03
N VAL A 118 -17.38 -7.48 -2.93
CA VAL A 118 -18.76 -7.59 -2.41
C VAL A 118 -19.80 -7.11 -3.43
N GLY A 119 -19.45 -6.22 -4.33
CA GLY A 119 -20.32 -5.77 -5.43
C GLY A 119 -20.45 -6.78 -6.57
N ALA A 120 -19.59 -7.79 -6.60
CA ALA A 120 -19.53 -8.78 -7.69
C ALA A 120 -20.37 -10.04 -7.43
N HIS A 121 -21.12 -10.11 -6.34
CA HIS A 121 -21.97 -11.27 -6.01
C HIS A 121 -23.16 -10.89 -5.11
N GLN A 122 -24.12 -11.79 -5.05
CA GLN A 122 -25.27 -11.70 -4.15
C GLN A 122 -25.34 -12.98 -3.27
N VAL A 123 -24.20 -13.33 -2.64
CA VAL A 123 -24.13 -14.43 -1.69
C VAL A 123 -23.70 -13.90 -0.32
N SER A 124 -24.01 -14.64 0.75
CA SER A 124 -23.56 -14.29 2.09
C SER A 124 -22.04 -14.47 2.21
N GLU A 125 -21.29 -13.42 2.53
CA GLU A 125 -19.83 -13.50 2.77
C GLU A 125 -19.47 -14.37 3.97
N ASN A 126 -20.44 -14.66 4.88
CA ASN A 126 -20.23 -15.57 6.00
C ASN A 126 -20.40 -17.05 5.61
N ASP A 127 -20.87 -17.34 4.39
CA ASP A 127 -21.02 -18.68 3.85
C ASP A 127 -19.82 -18.98 2.95
N ASN A 128 -18.84 -19.70 3.51
CA ASN A 128 -17.62 -20.08 2.80
C ASN A 128 -17.91 -20.94 1.55
N GLY A 129 -18.97 -21.77 1.56
CA GLY A 129 -19.37 -22.56 0.41
C GLY A 129 -19.84 -21.67 -0.73
N ALA A 130 -20.76 -20.74 -0.44
CA ALA A 130 -21.30 -19.80 -1.42
C ALA A 130 -20.20 -18.87 -1.98
N VAL A 131 -19.28 -18.39 -1.13
CA VAL A 131 -18.13 -17.60 -1.59
C VAL A 131 -17.20 -18.43 -2.49
N ASN A 132 -17.00 -19.72 -2.20
CA ASN A 132 -16.22 -20.63 -3.06
C ASN A 132 -16.83 -20.75 -4.46
N ASP A 133 -18.16 -20.83 -4.58
CA ASP A 133 -18.83 -20.90 -5.87
C ASP A 133 -18.60 -19.62 -6.68
N VAL A 134 -18.67 -18.44 -6.07
CA VAL A 134 -18.33 -17.17 -6.73
C VAL A 134 -16.87 -17.17 -7.21
N VAL A 135 -15.95 -17.57 -6.34
CA VAL A 135 -14.51 -17.62 -6.65
C VAL A 135 -14.21 -18.64 -7.75
N ALA A 136 -14.95 -19.74 -7.81
CA ALA A 136 -14.83 -20.73 -8.89
C ALA A 136 -15.17 -20.12 -10.26
N GLN A 137 -16.22 -19.29 -10.33
CA GLN A 137 -16.57 -18.58 -11.59
C GLN A 137 -15.48 -17.59 -12.01
N ILE A 138 -14.94 -16.81 -11.05
CA ILE A 138 -13.85 -15.85 -11.33
C ILE A 138 -12.59 -16.59 -11.77
N ARG A 139 -12.28 -17.72 -11.14
CA ARG A 139 -11.15 -18.58 -11.54
C ARG A 139 -11.33 -19.13 -12.93
N ARG A 140 -12.55 -19.59 -13.29
CA ARG A 140 -12.87 -20.04 -14.64
C ARG A 140 -12.55 -18.95 -15.68
N VAL A 141 -12.94 -17.69 -15.42
CA VAL A 141 -12.58 -16.56 -16.30
C VAL A 141 -11.07 -16.43 -16.42
N ALA A 142 -10.33 -16.42 -15.30
CA ALA A 142 -8.88 -16.27 -15.33
C ALA A 142 -8.18 -17.41 -16.10
N ASP A 143 -8.59 -18.66 -15.86
CA ASP A 143 -8.00 -19.85 -16.46
C ASP A 143 -8.30 -19.92 -17.99
N GLU A 144 -9.55 -19.70 -18.41
CA GLU A 144 -9.92 -19.77 -19.82
C GLU A 144 -9.38 -18.61 -20.68
N THR A 145 -9.08 -17.46 -20.03
CA THR A 145 -8.54 -16.29 -20.74
C THR A 145 -7.03 -16.12 -20.57
N ASN A 146 -6.39 -16.94 -19.75
CA ASN A 146 -4.98 -16.79 -19.34
C ASN A 146 -4.66 -15.36 -18.87
N SER A 147 -5.56 -14.77 -18.06
CA SER A 147 -5.43 -13.42 -17.54
C SER A 147 -5.44 -13.39 -16.01
N GLY A 148 -4.83 -12.36 -15.42
CA GLY A 148 -4.91 -12.11 -13.98
C GLY A 148 -6.26 -11.48 -13.60
N VAL A 149 -6.80 -11.85 -12.43
CA VAL A 149 -7.95 -11.17 -11.83
C VAL A 149 -7.58 -10.71 -10.43
N GLY A 150 -7.64 -9.40 -10.20
CA GLY A 150 -7.42 -8.76 -8.91
C GLY A 150 -8.75 -8.36 -8.26
N LEU A 151 -8.94 -8.79 -7.02
CA LEU A 151 -10.16 -8.50 -6.26
C LEU A 151 -9.85 -7.56 -5.10
N VAL A 152 -10.59 -6.47 -4.99
CA VAL A 152 -10.50 -5.57 -3.85
C VAL A 152 -11.56 -5.98 -2.83
N HIS A 153 -11.12 -6.30 -1.62
CA HIS A 153 -12.01 -6.70 -0.55
C HIS A 153 -11.94 -5.73 0.63
N HIS A 154 -13.09 -5.37 1.19
CA HIS A 154 -13.19 -4.52 2.36
C HIS A 154 -13.18 -5.38 3.63
N ILE A 155 -12.30 -5.05 4.56
CA ILE A 155 -12.28 -5.68 5.88
C ILE A 155 -13.20 -4.87 6.81
N ARG A 156 -14.00 -5.53 7.63
CA ARG A 156 -14.73 -4.86 8.72
C ARG A 156 -13.71 -4.20 9.65
N LYS A 157 -14.00 -2.97 10.08
CA LYS A 157 -13.17 -2.26 11.06
C LYS A 157 -13.05 -3.14 12.31
N GLY A 158 -11.85 -3.63 12.58
CA GLY A 158 -11.50 -4.22 13.86
C GLY A 158 -11.33 -3.13 14.93
N ASN A 159 -11.16 -3.52 16.18
CA ASN A 159 -11.01 -2.65 17.36
C ASN A 159 -9.65 -1.91 17.41
N GLY A 160 -9.17 -1.37 16.30
CA GLY A 160 -7.90 -0.63 16.26
C GLY A 160 -6.65 -1.47 15.99
N GLU A 161 -6.81 -2.79 15.82
CA GLU A 161 -5.70 -3.68 15.45
C GLU A 161 -5.42 -3.62 13.94
N ASP A 162 -4.16 -3.80 13.57
CA ASP A 162 -3.74 -3.95 12.18
C ASP A 162 -4.49 -5.11 11.53
N ALA A 163 -5.00 -4.84 10.34
CA ALA A 163 -5.58 -5.89 9.53
C ALA A 163 -4.47 -6.87 9.10
N ASN A 164 -4.70 -8.14 9.30
CA ASN A 164 -3.88 -9.22 8.75
C ASN A 164 -4.75 -10.10 7.83
N VAL A 165 -4.13 -11.03 7.12
CA VAL A 165 -4.87 -11.92 6.20
C VAL A 165 -5.87 -12.79 6.95
N ASP A 166 -5.56 -13.17 8.19
CA ASP A 166 -6.43 -14.00 9.02
C ASP A 166 -7.62 -13.20 9.60
N SER A 167 -7.49 -11.87 9.69
CA SER A 167 -8.58 -10.98 10.14
C SER A 167 -9.67 -10.77 9.09
N ILE A 168 -9.48 -11.27 7.87
CA ILE A 168 -10.48 -11.26 6.81
C ILE A 168 -11.51 -12.38 7.09
N ARG A 169 -12.30 -12.21 8.14
CA ARG A 169 -13.37 -13.16 8.50
C ARG A 169 -14.41 -13.22 7.38
N GLY A 170 -14.78 -14.42 6.98
CA GLY A 170 -15.70 -14.69 5.86
C GLY A 170 -15.00 -14.80 4.50
N ALA A 171 -13.72 -14.44 4.37
CA ALA A 171 -12.96 -14.55 3.14
C ALA A 171 -11.89 -15.65 3.17
N GLY A 172 -11.97 -16.60 4.09
CA GLY A 172 -11.05 -17.76 4.12
C GLY A 172 -11.00 -18.48 2.78
N SER A 173 -12.15 -18.64 2.14
CA SER A 173 -12.29 -19.22 0.79
C SER A 173 -11.63 -18.34 -0.28
N LEU A 174 -11.83 -17.03 -0.22
CA LEU A 174 -11.24 -16.08 -1.16
C LEU A 174 -9.71 -16.07 -1.05
N ILE A 175 -9.18 -15.99 0.18
CA ILE A 175 -7.74 -16.03 0.43
C ILE A 175 -7.15 -17.40 0.08
N GLY A 176 -7.87 -18.48 0.42
CA GLY A 176 -7.49 -19.85 0.05
C GLY A 176 -7.24 -19.99 -1.45
N ALA A 177 -8.13 -19.41 -2.26
CA ALA A 177 -8.07 -19.45 -3.72
C ALA A 177 -7.04 -18.48 -4.34
N ALA A 178 -6.77 -17.36 -3.69
CA ALA A 178 -5.83 -16.36 -4.19
C ALA A 178 -4.38 -16.90 -4.26
N ARG A 179 -3.62 -16.52 -5.28
CA ARG A 179 -2.19 -16.82 -5.42
C ARG A 179 -1.32 -15.79 -4.69
N ALA A 180 -1.81 -14.55 -4.60
CA ALA A 180 -1.21 -13.48 -3.82
C ALA A 180 -2.31 -12.71 -3.10
N ALA A 181 -2.05 -12.28 -1.88
CA ALA A 181 -2.95 -11.44 -1.12
C ALA A 181 -2.13 -10.36 -0.40
N ARG A 182 -2.59 -9.12 -0.47
CA ARG A 182 -1.97 -7.98 0.23
C ARG A 182 -2.99 -7.34 1.15
N VAL A 183 -2.51 -6.87 2.27
CA VAL A 183 -3.28 -6.12 3.25
C VAL A 183 -2.74 -4.69 3.32
N ILE A 184 -3.64 -3.72 3.39
CA ILE A 184 -3.28 -2.31 3.45
C ILE A 184 -3.71 -1.78 4.81
N ASN A 185 -2.76 -1.29 5.57
CA ASN A 185 -2.95 -0.71 6.90
C ASN A 185 -2.53 0.76 6.91
N LYS A 186 -3.24 1.58 7.70
CA LYS A 186 -2.71 2.90 8.07
C LYS A 186 -1.55 2.68 9.01
N ILE A 187 -0.51 3.51 8.93
CA ILE A 187 0.50 3.49 9.98
C ILE A 187 -0.08 4.10 11.26
N THR A 188 0.26 3.49 12.38
CA THR A 188 -0.11 3.99 13.71
C THR A 188 0.84 5.12 14.13
N GLU A 189 0.44 5.89 15.14
CA GLU A 189 1.30 6.93 15.72
C GLU A 189 2.61 6.33 16.27
N ASP A 190 2.50 5.22 17.00
CA ASP A 190 3.67 4.50 17.53
C ASP A 190 4.58 3.98 16.42
N GLU A 191 4.01 3.52 15.31
CA GLU A 191 4.77 3.08 14.15
C GLU A 191 5.48 4.27 13.48
N ALA A 192 4.78 5.40 13.29
CA ALA A 192 5.36 6.62 12.76
C ALA A 192 6.54 7.11 13.61
N ILE A 193 6.39 7.10 14.94
CA ILE A 193 7.46 7.45 15.88
C ILE A 193 8.65 6.51 15.72
N ARG A 194 8.42 5.19 15.69
CA ARG A 194 9.50 4.19 15.49
C ARG A 194 10.24 4.37 14.17
N LEU A 195 9.53 4.77 13.14
CA LEU A 195 10.08 4.99 11.81
C LEU A 195 10.73 6.36 11.64
N GLY A 196 10.72 7.20 12.68
CA GLY A 196 11.28 8.55 12.64
C GLY A 196 10.52 9.50 11.72
N VAL A 197 9.25 9.19 11.42
CA VAL A 197 8.38 9.98 10.54
C VAL A 197 7.62 10.99 11.38
N SER A 198 7.63 12.26 10.98
CA SER A 198 6.84 13.30 11.65
C SER A 198 5.33 13.05 11.48
N GLU A 199 4.51 13.57 12.41
CA GLU A 199 3.04 13.46 12.35
C GLU A 199 2.48 13.97 11.02
N LYS A 200 3.02 15.08 10.51
CA LYS A 200 2.64 15.66 9.22
C LYS A 200 2.97 14.73 8.05
N GLU A 201 4.11 14.06 8.09
CA GLU A 201 4.52 13.10 7.06
C GLU A 201 3.72 11.81 7.16
N ALA A 202 3.42 11.37 8.39
CA ALA A 202 2.59 10.21 8.68
C ALA A 202 1.17 10.35 8.13
N SER A 203 0.69 11.59 8.01
CA SER A 203 -0.62 11.87 7.40
C SER A 203 -0.64 11.40 5.94
N GLY A 204 -1.55 10.47 5.65
CA GLY A 204 -1.69 9.86 4.32
C GLY A 204 -0.73 8.69 4.04
N LEU A 205 0.17 8.34 4.97
CA LEU A 205 0.97 7.12 4.85
C LEU A 205 0.13 5.88 5.11
N PHE A 206 0.41 4.84 4.35
CA PHE A 206 -0.14 3.52 4.57
C PHE A 206 0.89 2.44 4.23
N ARG A 207 0.78 1.33 4.91
CA ARG A 207 1.62 0.16 4.74
C ARG A 207 0.90 -0.88 3.89
N VAL A 208 1.62 -1.48 2.96
CA VAL A 208 1.17 -2.62 2.17
C VAL A 208 1.96 -3.83 2.62
N ASP A 209 1.27 -4.77 3.23
CA ASP A 209 1.84 -6.00 3.77
C ASP A 209 1.49 -7.18 2.86
N ASP A 210 2.46 -8.01 2.53
CA ASP A 210 2.23 -9.27 1.84
C ASP A 210 1.63 -10.28 2.84
N GLY A 211 0.38 -10.67 2.59
CA GLY A 211 -0.32 -11.64 3.44
C GLY A 211 -0.26 -13.06 2.90
N LYS A 212 -0.07 -13.21 1.60
CA LYS A 212 0.09 -14.50 0.92
C LYS A 212 0.88 -14.32 -0.37
N ALA A 213 1.89 -15.16 -0.58
CA ALA A 213 2.69 -15.21 -1.80
C ALA A 213 3.03 -16.67 -2.11
N ASN A 214 2.20 -17.35 -2.91
CA ASN A 214 2.42 -18.77 -3.21
C ASN A 214 3.52 -19.01 -4.26
N LEU A 215 3.84 -17.98 -5.04
CA LEU A 215 4.73 -18.08 -6.20
C LEU A 215 6.03 -17.28 -6.03
N ALA A 216 6.22 -16.64 -4.88
CA ALA A 216 7.41 -15.85 -4.56
C ALA A 216 7.90 -16.19 -3.15
N PRO A 217 9.20 -16.02 -2.86
CA PRO A 217 9.69 -16.08 -1.49
C PRO A 217 8.93 -15.09 -0.61
N PRO A 218 8.63 -15.44 0.65
CA PRO A 218 7.98 -14.50 1.56
C PRO A 218 8.89 -13.28 1.75
N THR A 219 8.36 -12.10 1.42
CA THR A 219 9.02 -10.83 1.73
C THR A 219 8.47 -10.36 3.07
N HIS A 220 9.35 -10.21 4.06
CA HIS A 220 8.98 -9.67 5.37
C HIS A 220 9.07 -8.14 5.42
N ALA A 221 9.46 -7.51 4.31
CA ALA A 221 9.59 -6.06 4.23
C ALA A 221 8.23 -5.44 3.88
N ALA A 222 7.68 -4.67 4.81
CA ALA A 222 6.53 -3.82 4.55
C ALA A 222 6.89 -2.77 3.49
N VAL A 223 5.98 -2.54 2.56
CA VAL A 223 6.13 -1.51 1.54
C VAL A 223 5.25 -0.32 1.91
N TYR A 224 5.87 0.86 1.99
CA TYR A 224 5.16 2.08 2.37
C TYR A 224 4.74 2.88 1.15
N ARG A 225 3.55 3.47 1.25
CA ARG A 225 2.95 4.33 0.22
C ARG A 225 2.36 5.55 0.88
N LYS A 226 2.20 6.62 0.11
CA LYS A 226 1.58 7.85 0.59
C LYS A 226 0.45 8.28 -0.34
N MET A 227 -0.66 8.72 0.26
CA MET A 227 -1.68 9.46 -0.48
C MET A 227 -1.29 10.93 -0.53
N ILE A 228 -1.18 11.47 -1.72
CA ILE A 228 -0.98 12.91 -1.94
C ILE A 228 -2.18 13.49 -2.67
N GLY A 229 -2.40 14.80 -2.50
CA GLY A 229 -3.37 15.53 -3.31
C GLY A 229 -2.74 15.96 -4.64
N GLN A 230 -3.42 15.67 -5.74
CA GLN A 230 -3.12 16.21 -7.07
C GLN A 230 -4.27 17.09 -7.51
N GLN A 231 -3.98 18.35 -7.83
CA GLN A 231 -5.00 19.25 -8.39
C GLN A 231 -5.19 18.94 -9.88
N ILE A 232 -6.45 18.79 -10.29
CA ILE A 232 -6.83 18.60 -11.68
C ILE A 232 -7.37 19.89 -12.29
N ALA A 233 -7.58 19.90 -13.59
CA ALA A 233 -7.86 21.12 -14.36
C ALA A 233 -9.09 21.92 -13.91
N ASN A 234 -10.07 21.27 -13.29
CA ASN A 234 -11.26 21.95 -12.73
C ASN A 234 -11.04 22.54 -11.33
N GLY A 235 -9.80 22.46 -10.79
CA GLY A 235 -9.43 22.98 -9.47
C GLY A 235 -9.65 22.02 -8.30
N GLU A 236 -10.25 20.86 -8.51
CA GLU A 236 -10.45 19.84 -7.49
C GLU A 236 -9.14 19.13 -7.10
N TRP A 237 -9.03 18.74 -5.83
CA TRP A 237 -7.92 17.96 -5.32
C TRP A 237 -8.33 16.49 -5.24
N VAL A 238 -7.57 15.63 -5.92
CA VAL A 238 -7.83 14.18 -6.01
C VAL A 238 -6.66 13.41 -5.42
N GLY A 239 -6.95 12.38 -4.63
CA GLY A 239 -5.92 11.56 -3.99
C GLY A 239 -5.22 10.62 -4.97
N VAL A 240 -3.89 10.67 -4.98
CA VAL A 240 -3.02 9.78 -5.77
C VAL A 240 -2.09 9.02 -4.84
N ALA A 241 -2.00 7.71 -5.04
CA ALA A 241 -1.04 6.87 -4.31
C ALA A 241 0.35 7.02 -4.93
N VAL A 242 1.36 7.25 -4.10
CA VAL A 242 2.76 7.39 -4.53
C VAL A 242 3.68 6.48 -3.73
N GLU A 243 4.84 6.17 -4.28
CA GLU A 243 5.92 5.55 -3.54
C GLU A 243 6.31 6.43 -2.35
N TYR A 244 6.53 5.79 -1.20
CA TYR A 244 7.14 6.45 -0.06
C TYR A 244 8.39 5.68 0.36
N LYS A 245 9.53 6.36 0.26
CA LYS A 245 10.80 5.82 0.75
C LYS A 245 10.97 6.25 2.19
N MET A 246 11.13 5.28 3.09
CA MET A 246 11.43 5.58 4.47
C MET A 246 12.72 6.40 4.57
N PRO A 247 12.77 7.40 5.45
CA PRO A 247 14.01 8.09 5.72
C PRO A 247 15.08 7.09 6.15
N ASP A 248 16.27 7.21 5.56
CA ASP A 248 17.41 6.41 5.99
C ASP A 248 17.90 6.98 7.33
N GLU A 249 17.72 6.20 8.40
CA GLU A 249 18.16 6.57 9.74
C GLU A 249 19.69 6.75 9.84
N TRP A 250 20.45 6.15 8.89
CA TRP A 250 21.92 6.24 8.83
C TRP A 250 22.41 7.29 7.83
N ALA A 251 21.54 7.95 7.08
CA ALA A 251 21.95 9.00 6.16
C ALA A 251 22.80 10.06 6.89
N GLY A 252 23.92 10.46 6.33
CA GLY A 252 24.84 11.39 6.96
C GLY A 252 25.66 10.87 8.15
N MET A 253 25.37 9.66 8.67
CA MET A 253 26.13 9.04 9.78
C MET A 253 27.44 8.40 9.27
N THR A 254 28.34 9.24 8.76
CA THR A 254 29.67 8.78 8.34
C THR A 254 30.50 8.37 9.56
N THR A 255 31.61 7.65 9.31
CA THR A 255 32.58 7.31 10.36
C THR A 255 33.12 8.56 11.07
N GLU A 256 33.30 9.66 10.35
CA GLU A 256 33.76 10.94 10.89
C GLU A 256 32.71 11.53 11.82
N VAL A 257 31.44 11.61 11.40
CA VAL A 257 30.31 12.10 12.20
C VAL A 257 30.17 11.25 13.46
N THR A 258 30.18 9.93 13.32
CA THR A 258 30.09 8.99 14.44
C THR A 258 31.23 9.23 15.44
N ASN A 259 32.48 9.31 14.99
CA ASN A 259 33.63 9.57 15.86
C ASN A 259 33.55 10.95 16.55
N ASN A 260 33.04 11.97 15.87
CA ASN A 260 32.84 13.28 16.45
C ASN A 260 31.81 13.27 17.57
N ILE A 261 30.71 12.56 17.37
CA ILE A 261 29.66 12.40 18.39
C ILE A 261 30.22 11.60 19.61
N LEU A 262 30.90 10.47 19.33
CA LEU A 262 31.51 9.66 20.39
C LEU A 262 32.52 10.47 21.24
N ARG A 263 33.38 11.28 20.61
CA ARG A 263 34.30 12.17 21.33
C ARG A 263 33.55 13.19 22.21
N GLN A 264 32.40 13.71 21.77
CA GLN A 264 31.60 14.61 22.58
C GLN A 264 31.00 13.87 23.78
N ILE A 265 30.60 12.60 23.61
CA ILE A 265 30.14 11.76 24.71
C ILE A 265 31.24 11.54 25.72
N ASP A 266 32.46 11.20 25.29
CA ASP A 266 33.63 10.98 26.14
C ASP A 266 34.05 12.23 26.91
N ASN A 267 33.93 13.42 26.31
CA ASN A 267 34.26 14.68 26.94
C ASN A 267 33.24 15.09 28.02
N GLY A 268 32.07 14.45 28.06
CA GLY A 268 31.03 14.79 29.04
C GLY A 268 30.45 16.19 28.87
N ILE A 269 29.66 16.61 29.85
CA ILE A 269 29.05 17.94 29.94
C ILE A 269 29.83 18.73 30.97
N GLN A 270 30.46 19.82 30.56
CA GLN A 270 31.12 20.77 31.48
C GLN A 270 30.07 21.77 31.97
N ASN A 271 29.80 21.76 33.25
CA ASN A 271 28.92 22.73 33.90
C ASN A 271 29.60 23.41 35.08
N GLN A 272 28.93 24.38 35.73
CA GLN A 272 29.51 25.16 36.86
C GLN A 272 29.74 24.32 38.12
N GLU A 273 29.15 23.12 38.21
CA GLU A 273 29.21 22.23 39.37
C GLU A 273 30.24 21.08 39.17
N GLY A 274 30.84 20.97 37.96
CA GLY A 274 31.80 19.94 37.62
C GLY A 274 31.50 19.19 36.33
N GLU A 275 32.14 18.03 36.14
CA GLU A 275 31.87 17.15 34.97
C GLU A 275 30.65 16.29 35.20
N GLU A 276 29.69 16.35 34.28
CA GLU A 276 28.56 15.42 34.22
C GLU A 276 28.68 14.54 33.00
N TYR A 277 28.24 13.29 33.15
CA TYR A 277 28.21 12.33 32.02
C TYR A 277 26.85 12.31 31.33
N PHE A 278 26.86 12.07 30.02
CA PHE A 278 25.68 11.82 29.28
C PHE A 278 24.98 10.53 29.73
N SER A 279 23.67 10.48 29.52
CA SER A 279 22.83 9.32 29.84
C SER A 279 22.24 8.72 28.59
N LYS A 280 22.22 7.39 28.51
CA LYS A 280 21.48 6.67 27.47
C LYS A 280 19.98 6.80 27.63
N ASN A 281 19.48 7.14 28.80
CA ASN A 281 18.04 7.21 29.06
C ASN A 281 17.49 8.58 28.61
N ALA A 282 16.51 8.54 27.69
CA ALA A 282 15.84 9.75 27.19
C ALA A 282 15.17 10.59 28.31
N GLN A 283 14.81 9.96 29.43
CA GLN A 283 14.27 10.68 30.59
C GLN A 283 15.27 11.62 31.25
N ALA A 284 16.57 11.48 30.97
CA ALA A 284 17.63 12.39 31.45
C ALA A 284 17.59 13.78 30.77
N LYS A 285 16.64 14.03 29.86
CA LYS A 285 16.40 15.30 29.16
C LYS A 285 17.69 15.87 28.53
N GLU A 286 18.24 16.97 29.08
CA GLU A 286 19.44 17.66 28.56
C GLU A 286 20.67 16.75 28.48
N ARG A 287 20.79 15.79 29.38
CA ARG A 287 21.90 14.84 29.44
C ARG A 287 21.71 13.61 28.56
N TRP A 288 20.59 13.51 27.81
CA TRP A 288 20.39 12.39 26.92
C TRP A 288 21.36 12.43 25.73
N VAL A 289 22.12 11.35 25.53
CA VAL A 289 23.10 11.22 24.44
C VAL A 289 22.44 11.50 23.05
N GLY A 290 21.18 11.14 22.88
CA GLY A 290 20.45 11.39 21.63
C GLY A 290 20.39 12.86 21.22
N ASN A 291 20.53 13.80 22.17
CA ASN A 291 20.60 15.23 21.86
C ASN A 291 21.81 15.57 21.00
N LEU A 292 22.95 14.90 21.20
CA LEU A 292 24.15 15.11 20.38
C LEU A 292 23.94 14.68 18.94
N ILE A 293 23.12 13.65 18.73
CA ILE A 293 22.77 13.17 17.37
C ILE A 293 21.76 14.13 16.74
N THR A 294 20.71 14.52 17.46
CA THR A 294 19.65 15.38 16.91
C THR A 294 20.11 16.82 16.65
N SER A 295 21.07 17.32 17.42
CA SER A 295 21.64 18.67 17.25
C SER A 295 22.90 18.71 16.40
N TYR A 296 23.39 17.57 15.92
CA TYR A 296 24.59 17.54 15.07
C TYR A 296 24.37 18.35 13.80
N PRO A 297 25.32 19.22 13.40
CA PRO A 297 25.18 20.06 12.20
C PRO A 297 25.51 19.26 10.95
N PHE A 298 24.55 18.43 10.50
CA PHE A 298 24.68 17.71 9.24
C PHE A 298 24.72 18.68 8.05
N ASP A 299 25.49 18.35 7.02
CA ASP A 299 25.64 19.18 5.82
C ASP A 299 24.34 19.34 5.04
N LYS A 300 23.49 18.32 5.07
CA LYS A 300 22.21 18.31 4.36
C LYS A 300 21.04 18.29 5.36
N ALA A 301 20.02 19.08 5.06
CA ALA A 301 18.81 19.11 5.88
C ALA A 301 18.11 17.74 6.02
N GLU A 302 18.19 16.91 4.99
CA GLU A 302 17.63 15.55 4.96
C GLU A 302 18.38 14.56 5.84
N ASP A 303 19.63 14.86 6.23
CA ASP A 303 20.46 14.04 7.11
C ASP A 303 20.19 14.32 8.60
N HIS A 304 19.49 15.40 8.95
CA HIS A 304 19.11 15.69 10.33
C HIS A 304 18.25 14.59 10.94
N LYS A 305 18.54 14.23 12.19
CA LYS A 305 17.89 13.12 12.90
C LYS A 305 16.79 13.59 13.83
N SER A 306 15.65 12.90 13.79
CA SER A 306 14.61 13.02 14.82
C SER A 306 15.06 12.32 16.11
N GLN A 307 14.37 12.61 17.23
CA GLN A 307 14.62 11.91 18.49
C GLN A 307 14.41 10.40 18.39
N ALA A 308 13.44 9.96 17.59
CA ALA A 308 13.18 8.55 17.35
C ALA A 308 14.34 7.87 16.60
N GLN A 309 14.84 8.50 15.54
CA GLN A 309 16.01 8.01 14.80
C GLN A 309 17.27 7.98 15.67
N ALA A 310 17.51 9.05 16.48
CA ALA A 310 18.62 9.07 17.42
C ALA A 310 18.55 7.90 18.41
N LYS A 311 17.35 7.55 18.89
CA LYS A 311 17.15 6.39 19.78
C LYS A 311 17.51 5.08 19.09
N ILE A 312 17.09 4.88 17.84
CA ILE A 312 17.43 3.68 17.05
C ILE A 312 18.95 3.56 16.86
N ILE A 313 19.60 4.67 16.50
CA ILE A 313 21.06 4.73 16.34
C ILE A 313 21.77 4.34 17.63
N LEU A 314 21.36 4.92 18.77
CA LEU A 314 21.93 4.61 20.08
C LEU A 314 21.71 3.15 20.47
N ASP A 315 20.51 2.62 20.31
CA ASP A 315 20.20 1.22 20.61
C ASP A 315 21.11 0.26 19.81
N ARG A 316 21.44 0.62 18.59
CA ARG A 316 22.37 -0.15 17.76
C ARG A 316 23.82 0.00 18.25
N TRP A 317 24.28 1.23 18.52
CA TRP A 317 25.62 1.45 19.05
C TRP A 317 25.85 0.67 20.35
N PHE A 318 24.92 0.69 21.28
CA PHE A 318 25.03 -0.09 22.52
C PHE A 318 25.04 -1.60 22.28
N LYS A 319 24.35 -2.12 21.27
CA LYS A 319 24.40 -3.55 20.90
C LYS A 319 25.75 -3.93 20.27
N GLU A 320 26.39 -3.01 19.58
CA GLU A 320 27.68 -3.20 18.91
C GLU A 320 28.87 -2.87 19.85
N GLY A 321 28.61 -2.39 21.06
CA GLY A 321 29.64 -2.12 22.09
C GLY A 321 30.31 -0.76 21.93
N LEU A 322 29.64 0.17 21.27
CA LEU A 322 30.09 1.57 21.14
C LEU A 322 29.51 2.44 22.26
#